data_f5e6bc74c38642b2d5af736cd9348249
#
_entry.id   f5e6bc74c38642b2d5af736cd9348249
#
_cell.length_a   1.000
_cell.length_b   1.000
_cell.length_c   1.000
_cell.angle_alpha   90.00
_cell.angle_beta   90.00
_cell.angle_gamma   90.00
#
_symmetry.space_group_name_H-M   'P 1'
#
loop_
_entity.id
_entity.type
_entity.pdbx_description
1 polymer ?
#
loop_
_entity_poly.entity_id
_entity_poly.type
_entity_poly.pdbx_seq_one_letter_code
_entity_poly.pdbx_strand_id
1 'polypeptide(L)'
;MAKFCSSCGASLEDDAKFCEKCGAAQTVGQSDNNRPTQIQLARKWRFPNLIFDEVVYIDDVKVGALSNGQTKIFEVAPGTHKLQLKMTYPLLSCFFRSRPMDIHINKGDTLKFNCDFIFGKFATMTGFAFFIALFNGFNAIKIEPANN
;
A
#
# COMPACT_ATOMS: atom_id res chain seq x y z
N MET A 1 -22.54 -18.87 13.84
CA MET A 1 -21.68 -19.20 15.03
C MET A 1 -22.22 -18.45 16.23
N ALA A 2 -22.38 -19.12 17.37
CA ALA A 2 -22.94 -18.43 18.53
C ALA A 2 -21.97 -17.38 19.07
N LYS A 3 -22.43 -16.13 19.20
CA LYS A 3 -21.73 -15.03 19.85
C LYS A 3 -21.93 -15.05 21.35
N PHE A 4 -20.94 -14.66 22.13
CA PHE A 4 -21.04 -14.51 23.57
C PHE A 4 -20.86 -13.05 23.98
N CYS A 5 -21.66 -12.60 24.95
CA CYS A 5 -21.53 -11.26 25.51
C CYS A 5 -20.19 -11.08 26.22
N SER A 6 -19.42 -10.05 25.84
CA SER A 6 -18.11 -9.75 26.44
C SER A 6 -18.19 -9.31 27.92
N SER A 7 -19.37 -8.88 28.39
CA SER A 7 -19.58 -8.39 29.76
C SER A 7 -20.14 -9.46 30.70
N CYS A 8 -20.99 -10.38 30.25
CA CYS A 8 -21.66 -11.35 31.13
C CYS A 8 -21.59 -12.81 30.63
N GLY A 9 -20.97 -13.08 29.48
CA GLY A 9 -20.80 -14.41 28.92
C GLY A 9 -22.09 -15.09 28.39
N ALA A 10 -23.23 -14.41 28.36
CA ALA A 10 -24.46 -14.95 27.82
C ALA A 10 -24.36 -15.16 26.30
N SER A 11 -24.95 -16.24 25.79
CA SER A 11 -25.07 -16.48 24.36
C SER A 11 -25.99 -15.44 23.72
N LEU A 12 -25.60 -14.89 22.60
CA LEU A 12 -26.31 -13.88 21.86
C LEU A 12 -26.56 -14.35 20.42
N GLU A 13 -27.60 -13.83 19.80
CA GLU A 13 -27.78 -13.96 18.36
C GLU A 13 -26.71 -13.15 17.59
N ASP A 14 -26.40 -13.61 16.37
CA ASP A 14 -25.28 -13.07 15.59
C ASP A 14 -25.43 -11.57 15.26
N ASP A 15 -26.65 -11.04 15.23
CA ASP A 15 -27.03 -9.65 14.93
C ASP A 15 -27.43 -8.80 16.13
N ALA A 16 -27.40 -9.39 17.36
CA ALA A 16 -27.80 -8.67 18.57
C ALA A 16 -26.91 -7.45 18.85
N LYS A 17 -27.51 -6.25 18.86
CA LYS A 17 -26.84 -4.96 19.16
C LYS A 17 -26.66 -4.73 20.66
N PHE A 18 -27.50 -5.37 21.49
CA PHE A 18 -27.48 -5.27 22.95
C PHE A 18 -27.66 -6.66 23.56
N CYS A 19 -27.02 -6.89 24.68
CA CYS A 19 -27.23 -8.12 25.43
C CYS A 19 -28.55 -8.04 26.18
N GLU A 20 -29.45 -8.98 25.93
CA GLU A 20 -30.75 -9.04 26.61
C GLU A 20 -30.61 -9.29 28.11
N LYS A 21 -29.49 -9.91 28.55
CA LYS A 21 -29.26 -10.31 29.93
C LYS A 21 -28.65 -9.22 30.80
N CYS A 22 -27.78 -8.36 30.26
CA CYS A 22 -27.07 -7.30 31.00
C CYS A 22 -27.19 -5.89 30.41
N GLY A 23 -27.88 -5.73 29.28
CA GLY A 23 -28.06 -4.45 28.60
C GLY A 23 -26.79 -3.88 27.97
N ALA A 24 -25.66 -4.55 28.07
CA ALA A 24 -24.42 -4.06 27.49
C ALA A 24 -24.50 -3.99 25.96
N ALA A 25 -24.16 -2.81 25.40
CA ALA A 25 -24.03 -2.65 23.97
C ALA A 25 -22.93 -3.59 23.46
N GLN A 26 -23.28 -4.43 22.52
CA GLN A 26 -22.32 -5.27 21.85
C GLN A 26 -21.77 -4.44 20.66
N THR A 27 -20.48 -4.18 20.67
CA THR A 27 -19.81 -3.80 19.43
C THR A 27 -19.91 -5.01 18.51
N VAL A 28 -20.99 -5.02 17.72
CA VAL A 28 -21.02 -5.87 16.53
C VAL A 28 -19.79 -5.42 15.78
N GLY A 29 -18.78 -6.29 15.69
CA GLY A 29 -17.73 -6.08 14.71
C GLY A 29 -18.48 -5.99 13.39
N GLN A 30 -18.87 -4.78 13.02
CA GLN A 30 -19.36 -4.49 11.69
C GLN A 30 -18.20 -4.88 10.79
N SER A 31 -18.26 -6.11 10.28
CA SER A 31 -17.68 -6.33 8.98
C SER A 31 -18.49 -5.39 8.08
N ASP A 32 -17.99 -4.14 7.97
CA ASP A 32 -18.50 -3.16 7.02
C ASP A 32 -18.26 -3.77 5.64
N ASN A 33 -19.18 -4.66 5.24
CA ASN A 33 -19.19 -5.30 3.93
C ASN A 33 -19.24 -4.27 2.79
N ASN A 34 -19.35 -2.99 3.15
CA ASN A 34 -19.43 -1.85 2.24
C ASN A 34 -18.19 -0.95 2.27
N ARG A 35 -17.14 -1.26 3.06
CA ARG A 35 -15.88 -0.53 2.97
C ARG A 35 -15.16 -0.90 1.69
N PRO A 36 -14.71 0.09 0.90
CA PRO A 36 -13.89 -0.20 -0.27
C PRO A 36 -12.57 -0.83 0.17
N THR A 37 -12.14 -1.84 -0.55
CA THR A 37 -10.82 -2.45 -0.38
C THR A 37 -9.80 -1.57 -1.09
N GLN A 38 -8.80 -1.06 -0.36
CA GLN A 38 -7.97 0.04 -0.85
C GLN A 38 -6.50 -0.14 -0.52
N ILE A 39 -5.65 0.38 -1.41
CA ILE A 39 -4.22 0.55 -1.19
C ILE A 39 -3.93 2.05 -1.14
N GLN A 40 -3.41 2.52 -0.02
CA GLN A 40 -2.93 3.89 0.14
C GLN A 40 -1.42 3.93 -0.05
N LEU A 41 -0.96 4.71 -1.02
CA LEU A 41 0.45 4.93 -1.29
C LEU A 41 0.81 6.38 -0.96
N ALA A 42 1.78 6.57 -0.08
CA ALA A 42 2.33 7.87 0.29
C ALA A 42 3.78 7.98 -0.19
N ARG A 43 4.05 8.94 -1.07
CA ARG A 43 5.39 9.22 -1.55
C ARG A 43 6.03 10.29 -0.67
N LYS A 44 7.21 9.99 -0.10
CA LYS A 44 7.96 10.98 0.68
C LYS A 44 8.45 12.12 -0.22
N TRP A 45 8.31 13.34 0.28
CA TRP A 45 8.86 14.51 -0.42
C TRP A 45 10.39 14.48 -0.42
N ARG A 46 11.01 14.68 -1.59
CA ARG A 46 12.47 14.72 -1.76
C ARG A 46 12.87 15.79 -2.77
N PHE A 47 13.77 16.70 -2.39
CA PHE A 47 14.21 17.82 -3.21
C PHE A 47 14.77 17.43 -4.59
N PRO A 48 15.62 16.38 -4.74
CA PRO A 48 16.16 16.06 -6.07
C PRO A 48 15.15 15.43 -7.02
N ASN A 49 13.97 15.02 -6.53
CA ASN A 49 12.99 14.23 -7.27
C ASN A 49 11.68 14.99 -7.58
N LEU A 50 11.82 16.33 -7.75
CA LEU A 50 10.66 17.22 -7.95
C LEU A 50 9.95 17.03 -9.29
N ILE A 51 10.68 16.61 -10.33
CA ILE A 51 10.22 16.65 -11.74
C ILE A 51 9.73 15.30 -12.27
N PHE A 52 9.89 14.21 -11.51
CA PHE A 52 9.50 12.88 -11.97
C PHE A 52 8.38 12.30 -11.13
N ASP A 53 7.33 11.84 -11.78
CA ASP A 53 6.27 11.08 -11.15
C ASP A 53 6.61 9.59 -11.07
N GLU A 54 6.12 8.91 -10.05
CA GLU A 54 6.18 7.46 -9.92
C GLU A 54 4.87 6.85 -10.40
N VAL A 55 4.92 6.12 -11.50
CA VAL A 55 3.75 5.42 -12.04
C VAL A 55 3.50 4.16 -11.25
N VAL A 56 2.27 4.01 -10.80
CA VAL A 56 1.81 2.85 -10.01
C VAL A 56 1.23 1.80 -10.93
N TYR A 57 1.73 0.58 -10.78
CA TYR A 57 1.21 -0.61 -11.45
C TYR A 57 0.67 -1.59 -10.41
N ILE A 58 -0.53 -2.09 -10.65
CA ILE A 58 -1.15 -3.19 -9.90
C ILE A 58 -1.46 -4.28 -10.93
N ASP A 59 -0.96 -5.51 -10.70
CA ASP A 59 -1.09 -6.63 -11.63
C ASP A 59 -0.63 -6.32 -13.05
N ASP A 60 0.51 -5.60 -13.14
CA ASP A 60 1.10 -5.11 -14.38
C ASP A 60 0.24 -4.07 -15.16
N VAL A 61 -0.92 -3.65 -14.60
CA VAL A 61 -1.79 -2.61 -15.16
C VAL A 61 -1.44 -1.26 -14.51
N LYS A 62 -1.27 -0.22 -15.34
CA LYS A 62 -1.08 1.15 -14.86
C LYS A 62 -2.38 1.68 -14.25
N VAL A 63 -2.37 1.95 -12.94
CA VAL A 63 -3.53 2.48 -12.20
C VAL A 63 -3.43 3.98 -11.89
N GLY A 64 -2.24 4.55 -11.97
CA GLY A 64 -2.06 5.98 -11.74
C GLY A 64 -0.61 6.39 -11.60
N ALA A 65 -0.38 7.60 -11.09
CA ALA A 65 0.94 8.13 -10.78
C ALA A 65 0.92 8.92 -9.48
N LEU A 66 2.06 8.94 -8.80
CA LEU A 66 2.32 9.68 -7.56
C LEU A 66 3.37 10.78 -7.83
N SER A 67 2.97 12.02 -7.64
CA SER A 67 3.88 13.15 -7.64
C SER A 67 4.65 13.24 -6.31
N ASN A 68 5.71 14.03 -6.29
CA ASN A 68 6.57 14.18 -5.12
C ASN A 68 5.77 14.68 -3.88
N GLY A 69 5.85 13.97 -2.78
CA GLY A 69 5.10 14.27 -1.54
C GLY A 69 3.60 13.96 -1.57
N GLN A 70 3.11 13.30 -2.63
CA GLN A 70 1.69 13.01 -2.79
C GLN A 70 1.30 11.68 -2.11
N THR A 71 0.08 11.66 -1.58
CA THR A 71 -0.59 10.45 -1.12
C THR A 71 -1.81 10.18 -2.01
N LYS A 72 -1.94 8.97 -2.50
CA LYS A 72 -3.11 8.52 -3.28
C LYS A 72 -3.66 7.20 -2.78
N ILE A 73 -4.95 7.02 -2.99
CA ILE A 73 -5.69 5.81 -2.66
C ILE A 73 -6.12 5.15 -3.98
N PHE A 74 -5.92 3.85 -4.07
CA PHE A 74 -6.32 3.02 -5.20
C PHE A 74 -7.27 1.95 -4.71
N GLU A 75 -8.45 1.85 -5.31
CA GLU A 75 -9.39 0.77 -5.04
C GLU A 75 -8.95 -0.48 -5.79
N VAL A 76 -8.99 -1.62 -5.09
CA VAL A 76 -8.60 -2.92 -5.62
C VAL A 76 -9.60 -3.99 -5.21
N ALA A 77 -9.68 -5.08 -5.93
CA ALA A 77 -10.44 -6.23 -5.50
C ALA A 77 -9.78 -6.89 -4.27
N PRO A 78 -10.53 -7.61 -3.41
CA PRO A 78 -9.89 -8.45 -2.41
C PRO A 78 -9.12 -9.60 -3.06
N GLY A 79 -7.95 -9.93 -2.53
CA GLY A 79 -7.12 -10.99 -3.07
C GLY A 79 -5.63 -10.70 -3.00
N THR A 80 -4.86 -11.41 -3.81
CA THR A 80 -3.41 -11.21 -3.95
C THR A 80 -3.14 -10.38 -5.19
N HIS A 81 -2.39 -9.30 -5.02
CA HIS A 81 -2.04 -8.35 -6.07
C HIS A 81 -0.54 -8.12 -6.10
N LYS A 82 -0.03 -7.80 -7.27
CA LYS A 82 1.37 -7.46 -7.50
C LYS A 82 1.52 -5.95 -7.64
N LEU A 83 2.11 -5.31 -6.63
CA LEU A 83 2.38 -3.87 -6.63
C LEU A 83 3.77 -3.56 -7.17
N GLN A 84 3.88 -2.63 -8.11
CA GLN A 84 5.15 -2.14 -8.64
C GLN A 84 5.06 -0.63 -8.96
N LEU A 85 6.15 0.07 -8.69
CA LEU A 85 6.34 1.47 -9.04
C LEU A 85 7.44 1.61 -10.12
N LYS A 86 7.20 2.48 -11.10
CA LYS A 86 8.17 2.80 -12.16
C LYS A 86 8.21 4.31 -12.35
N MET A 87 9.39 4.85 -12.68
CA MET A 87 9.54 6.27 -12.96
C MET A 87 8.94 6.64 -14.31
N THR A 88 8.36 7.84 -14.43
CA THR A 88 7.64 8.28 -15.65
C THR A 88 8.54 8.52 -16.85
N TYR A 89 9.86 8.67 -16.67
CA TYR A 89 10.76 9.01 -17.75
C TYR A 89 10.94 7.83 -18.73
N PRO A 90 10.52 7.96 -20.00
CA PRO A 90 10.43 6.82 -20.95
C PRO A 90 11.77 6.14 -21.22
N LEU A 91 12.88 6.90 -21.25
CA LEU A 91 14.22 6.33 -21.42
C LEU A 91 14.81 5.70 -20.16
N LEU A 92 14.32 6.05 -18.96
CA LEU A 92 14.85 5.62 -17.68
C LEU A 92 13.89 4.75 -16.88
N SER A 93 12.66 4.55 -17.36
CA SER A 93 11.63 3.76 -16.66
C SER A 93 12.01 2.29 -16.49
N CYS A 94 12.81 1.73 -17.38
CA CYS A 94 13.33 0.37 -17.27
C CYS A 94 14.41 0.25 -16.19
N PHE A 95 15.10 1.35 -15.85
CA PHE A 95 16.19 1.36 -14.88
C PHE A 95 15.71 1.76 -13.47
N PHE A 96 14.74 2.67 -13.38
CA PHE A 96 14.23 3.18 -12.10
C PHE A 96 12.85 2.62 -11.79
N ARG A 97 12.86 1.44 -11.19
CA ARG A 97 11.66 0.73 -10.77
C ARG A 97 11.81 0.18 -9.35
N SER A 98 10.70 -0.10 -8.69
CA SER A 98 10.70 -0.90 -7.47
C SER A 98 10.81 -2.39 -7.81
N ARG A 99 11.21 -3.18 -6.83
CA ARG A 99 10.93 -4.63 -6.90
C ARG A 99 9.43 -4.82 -6.90
N PRO A 100 8.91 -5.75 -7.72
CA PRO A 100 7.52 -6.18 -7.58
C PRO A 100 7.31 -6.73 -6.17
N MET A 101 6.20 -6.38 -5.54
CA MET A 101 5.84 -6.84 -4.20
C MET A 101 4.45 -7.47 -4.26
N ASP A 102 4.36 -8.74 -3.85
CA ASP A 102 3.08 -9.41 -3.71
C ASP A 102 2.44 -8.97 -2.40
N ILE A 103 1.21 -8.49 -2.47
CA ILE A 103 0.41 -8.02 -1.35
C ILE A 103 -0.89 -8.81 -1.31
N HIS A 104 -1.31 -9.19 -0.11
CA HIS A 104 -2.61 -9.81 0.11
C HIS A 104 -3.51 -8.84 0.87
N ILE A 105 -4.71 -8.59 0.35
CA ILE A 105 -5.67 -7.66 0.94
C ILE A 105 -7.04 -8.33 1.09
N ASN A 106 -7.62 -8.25 2.28
CA ASN A 106 -8.96 -8.77 2.54
C ASN A 106 -10.01 -7.72 2.19
N LYS A 107 -11.24 -8.18 2.01
CA LYS A 107 -12.37 -7.30 1.71
C LYS A 107 -12.56 -6.26 2.81
N GLY A 108 -12.63 -4.98 2.42
CA GLY A 108 -12.82 -3.85 3.32
C GLY A 108 -11.54 -3.36 4.03
N ASP A 109 -10.38 -3.98 3.75
CA ASP A 109 -9.10 -3.54 4.31
C ASP A 109 -8.51 -2.36 3.54
N THR A 110 -7.70 -1.56 4.24
CA THR A 110 -6.87 -0.52 3.65
C THR A 110 -5.41 -0.79 4.00
N LEU A 111 -4.61 -1.19 3.01
CA LEU A 111 -3.17 -1.33 3.16
C LEU A 111 -2.48 0.00 2.88
N LYS A 112 -1.56 0.38 3.77
CA LYS A 112 -0.81 1.64 3.66
C LYS A 112 0.66 1.36 3.42
N PHE A 113 1.23 2.01 2.41
CA PHE A 113 2.65 1.90 2.07
C PHE A 113 3.28 3.28 1.90
N ASN A 114 4.53 3.38 2.32
CA ASN A 114 5.40 4.51 2.06
C ASN A 114 6.32 4.18 0.89
N CYS A 115 6.38 5.09 -0.08
CA CYS A 115 7.27 4.99 -1.23
C CYS A 115 8.41 6.00 -1.06
N ASP A 116 9.64 5.53 -1.16
CA ASP A 116 10.83 6.39 -1.05
C ASP A 116 11.80 6.10 -2.19
N PHE A 117 12.32 7.16 -2.79
CA PHE A 117 13.35 7.07 -3.80
C PHE A 117 14.73 7.10 -3.14
N ILE A 118 15.52 6.04 -3.30
CA ILE A 118 16.84 5.89 -2.67
C ILE A 118 17.89 6.64 -3.50
N PHE A 119 17.87 7.97 -3.44
CA PHE A 119 18.82 8.80 -4.18
C PHE A 119 20.23 8.81 -3.55
N GLY A 120 20.35 8.60 -2.22
CA GLY A 120 21.62 8.73 -1.50
C GLY A 120 22.70 7.74 -1.93
N LYS A 121 22.34 6.57 -2.43
CA LYS A 121 23.30 5.62 -3.02
C LYS A 121 23.74 6.00 -4.42
N PHE A 122 22.99 6.86 -5.08
CA PHE A 122 23.26 7.30 -6.47
C PHE A 122 24.26 8.43 -6.53
N ALA A 123 24.21 9.35 -5.57
CA ALA A 123 25.11 10.51 -5.50
C ALA A 123 26.57 10.16 -5.20
N THR A 124 26.83 8.98 -4.64
CA THR A 124 28.18 8.50 -4.31
C THR A 124 28.79 7.58 -5.37
N MET A 125 28.02 7.23 -6.43
CA MET A 125 28.52 6.36 -7.48
C MET A 125 29.38 7.14 -8.47
N THR A 126 30.65 6.78 -8.58
CA THR A 126 31.53 7.24 -9.67
C THR A 126 31.00 6.78 -11.02
N GLY A 127 31.24 7.53 -12.10
CA GLY A 127 30.61 7.33 -13.43
C GLY A 127 30.58 5.88 -13.96
N PHE A 128 31.58 5.05 -13.63
CA PHE A 128 31.64 3.66 -14.05
C PHE A 128 30.66 2.77 -13.28
N ALA A 129 30.51 2.97 -11.98
CA ALA A 129 29.53 2.25 -11.15
C ALA A 129 28.08 2.64 -11.51
N PHE A 130 27.87 3.90 -11.97
CA PHE A 130 26.61 4.35 -12.52
C PHE A 130 26.22 3.56 -13.79
N PHE A 131 27.18 3.35 -14.70
CA PHE A 131 26.96 2.56 -15.92
C PHE A 131 26.59 1.11 -15.60
N ILE A 132 27.28 0.44 -14.67
CA ILE A 132 26.99 -0.93 -14.27
C ILE A 132 25.59 -1.02 -13.62
N ALA A 133 25.19 -0.04 -12.80
CA ALA A 133 23.87 0.00 -12.19
C ALA A 133 22.76 0.17 -13.23
N LEU A 134 22.99 0.94 -14.30
CA LEU A 134 22.08 1.09 -15.43
C LEU A 134 21.83 -0.26 -16.14
N PHE A 135 22.87 -1.05 -16.35
CA PHE A 135 22.75 -2.34 -17.07
C PHE A 135 22.14 -3.46 -16.20
N ASN A 136 22.31 -3.41 -14.87
CA ASN A 136 21.79 -4.43 -13.95
C ASN A 136 20.38 -4.17 -13.41
N GLY A 137 19.70 -3.13 -13.88
CA GLY A 137 18.36 -2.77 -13.42
C GLY A 137 18.36 -2.30 -11.95
N PHE A 138 18.49 -1.00 -11.74
CA PHE A 138 18.56 -0.42 -10.40
C PHE A 138 17.17 -0.30 -9.76
N ASN A 139 16.94 -1.06 -8.68
CA ASN A 139 15.73 -0.90 -7.87
C ASN A 139 15.88 0.33 -6.96
N ALA A 140 15.63 1.50 -7.55
CA ALA A 140 15.81 2.78 -6.85
C ALA A 140 14.61 3.20 -6.00
N ILE A 141 13.47 2.55 -6.18
CA ILE A 141 12.24 2.85 -5.45
C ILE A 141 12.02 1.77 -4.40
N LYS A 142 11.89 2.18 -3.13
CA LYS A 142 11.59 1.30 -2.00
C LYS A 142 10.14 1.48 -1.60
N ILE A 143 9.43 0.37 -1.45
CA ILE A 143 8.07 0.32 -0.92
C ILE A 143 8.15 -0.34 0.45
N GLU A 144 7.64 0.32 1.47
CA GLU A 144 7.61 -0.17 2.85
C GLU A 144 6.19 -0.05 3.42
N PRO A 145 5.73 -1.02 4.22
CA PRO A 145 4.48 -0.85 4.94
C PRO A 145 4.58 0.38 5.85
N ALA A 146 3.52 1.19 5.87
CA ALA A 146 3.44 2.32 6.79
C ALA A 146 3.18 1.77 8.19
N ASN A 147 4.11 1.97 9.12
CA ASN A 147 3.86 1.71 10.52
C ASN A 147 2.78 2.69 11.02
N ASN A 148 1.73 2.13 11.62
CA ASN A 148 0.70 2.90 12.32
C ASN A 148 1.29 3.58 13.55
#